data_804019e61069145c8d8001fa0b3fe852
#
_entry.id   804019e61069145c8d8001fa0b3fe852
#
_cell.length_a   1.000
_cell.length_b   1.000
_cell.length_c   1.000
_cell.angle_alpha   90.00
_cell.angle_beta   90.00
_cell.angle_gamma   90.00
#
_symmetry.space_group_name_H-M   'P 1'
#
loop_
_entity.id
_entity.type
_entity.pdbx_description
1 polymer ?
#
loop_
_entity_poly.entity_id
_entity_poly.type
_entity_poly.pdbx_seq_one_letter_code
_entity_poly.pdbx_strand_id
1 'polypeptide(L)'
;PCHDRIMIDMAPPKPERHCYVDDIRVGYYTASQITPTCGMATEQHVIGSMDDPKVFSFPERFQAGILWFTSGYVEYNLPNHLLPGQTLTELQISFEISSECAATNDDYPSDIYFSLNGTSLGMWVSPGDYGSRKGYLSPAWWPESLNQYGLLKTLIINDRGCFIDAEHQISNV
;
A
#
# COMPACT_ATOMS: atom_id res chain seq x y z
N PRO A 1 36.33 -46.07 32.88
CA PRO A 1 36.49 -45.17 31.77
C PRO A 1 35.13 -44.66 31.36
N CYS A 2 34.93 -43.38 31.58
CA CYS A 2 33.71 -42.68 31.17
C CYS A 2 33.84 -42.42 29.66
N HIS A 3 32.96 -42.97 28.84
CA HIS A 3 32.88 -42.64 27.43
C HIS A 3 31.99 -41.43 27.29
N ASP A 4 32.60 -40.25 27.16
CA ASP A 4 31.88 -39.04 26.79
C ASP A 4 31.38 -39.19 25.34
N ARG A 5 30.08 -39.30 25.17
CA ARG A 5 29.43 -39.23 23.85
C ARG A 5 29.30 -37.80 23.46
N ILE A 6 30.04 -37.39 22.44
CA ILE A 6 29.78 -36.12 21.75
C ILE A 6 28.63 -36.36 20.75
N MET A 7 27.46 -35.80 21.03
CA MET A 7 26.37 -35.77 20.07
C MET A 7 26.57 -34.52 19.21
N ILE A 8 26.86 -34.70 17.92
CA ILE A 8 26.87 -33.63 16.93
C ILE A 8 25.47 -33.64 16.29
N ASP A 9 24.68 -32.61 16.55
CA ASP A 9 23.42 -32.40 15.88
C ASP A 9 23.71 -31.86 14.47
N MET A 10 23.55 -32.73 13.48
CA MET A 10 23.70 -32.41 12.05
C MET A 10 22.38 -31.91 11.46
N ALA A 11 21.65 -31.04 12.14
CA ALA A 11 20.50 -30.41 11.53
C ALA A 11 20.92 -29.67 10.26
N PRO A 12 20.20 -29.86 9.14
CA PRO A 12 20.52 -29.12 7.93
C PRO A 12 20.48 -27.62 8.20
N PRO A 13 21.39 -26.83 7.63
CA PRO A 13 21.39 -25.39 7.83
C PRO A 13 20.01 -24.85 7.44
N LYS A 14 19.45 -24.01 8.30
CA LYS A 14 18.20 -23.32 7.97
C LYS A 14 18.43 -22.53 6.67
N PRO A 15 17.49 -22.58 5.72
CA PRO A 15 17.64 -21.80 4.49
C PRO A 15 17.82 -20.33 4.84
N GLU A 16 18.83 -19.71 4.26
CA GLU A 16 19.09 -18.29 4.43
C GLU A 16 17.91 -17.51 3.82
N ARG A 17 17.25 -16.68 4.64
CA ARG A 17 16.16 -15.81 4.18
C ARG A 17 16.74 -14.45 3.85
N HIS A 18 16.55 -14.02 2.62
CA HIS A 18 16.87 -12.67 2.18
C HIS A 18 15.61 -11.80 2.25
N CYS A 19 15.76 -10.57 2.72
CA CYS A 19 14.69 -9.58 2.74
C CYS A 19 15.15 -8.40 1.86
N TYR A 20 14.31 -8.02 0.91
CA TYR A 20 14.49 -6.85 0.05
C TYR A 20 13.41 -5.83 0.41
N VAL A 21 13.78 -4.56 0.49
CA VAL A 21 12.87 -3.47 0.88
C VAL A 21 13.03 -2.32 -0.10
N ASP A 22 11.90 -1.84 -0.62
CA ASP A 22 11.83 -0.66 -1.47
C ASP A 22 10.82 0.33 -0.90
N ASP A 23 11.08 1.62 -1.10
CA ASP A 23 10.14 2.70 -0.85
C ASP A 23 9.64 3.25 -2.19
N ILE A 24 8.33 3.08 -2.44
CA ILE A 24 7.69 3.49 -3.68
C ILE A 24 6.70 4.61 -3.40
N ARG A 25 7.01 5.80 -3.85
CA ARG A 25 6.13 6.96 -3.67
C ARG A 25 4.81 6.79 -4.41
N VAL A 26 3.75 7.37 -3.87
CA VAL A 26 2.38 7.26 -4.41
C VAL A 26 2.26 7.72 -5.86
N GLY A 27 3.06 8.66 -6.32
CA GLY A 27 3.08 9.14 -7.70
C GLY A 27 3.85 8.28 -8.70
N TYR A 28 4.46 7.15 -8.28
CA TYR A 28 5.29 6.29 -9.15
C TYR A 28 4.49 5.18 -9.85
N TYR A 29 3.15 5.29 -9.87
CA TYR A 29 2.31 4.37 -10.64
C TYR A 29 2.66 4.40 -12.13
N THR A 30 2.48 3.28 -12.80
CA THR A 30 2.78 3.07 -14.23
C THR A 30 1.55 3.15 -15.10
N ALA A 31 0.37 2.88 -14.53
CA ALA A 31 -0.92 3.07 -15.18
C ALA A 31 -1.96 3.58 -14.17
N SER A 32 -2.95 4.30 -14.66
CA SER A 32 -4.07 4.77 -13.86
C SER A 32 -5.29 4.99 -14.73
N GLN A 33 -6.46 4.78 -14.16
CA GLN A 33 -7.74 5.21 -14.69
C GLN A 33 -8.53 5.83 -13.54
N ILE A 34 -8.84 7.11 -13.63
CA ILE A 34 -9.29 7.92 -12.49
C ILE A 34 -10.60 8.60 -12.83
N THR A 35 -11.53 8.56 -11.92
CA THR A 35 -12.81 9.29 -11.98
C THR A 35 -12.84 10.33 -10.85
N PRO A 36 -13.22 11.58 -11.12
CA PRO A 36 -13.44 12.60 -10.10
C PRO A 36 -14.56 12.20 -9.09
N THR A 37 -14.50 12.70 -7.86
CA THR A 37 -13.54 13.69 -7.33
C THR A 37 -12.15 13.08 -7.25
N CYS A 38 -11.12 13.84 -7.59
CA CYS A 38 -9.76 13.30 -7.61
C CYS A 38 -8.70 14.40 -7.53
N GLY A 39 -7.50 14.02 -7.20
CA GLY A 39 -6.35 14.93 -7.22
C GLY A 39 -5.09 14.32 -6.63
N MET A 40 -4.08 15.13 -6.58
CA MET A 40 -2.79 14.82 -5.95
C MET A 40 -2.21 16.07 -5.31
N ALA A 41 -1.43 15.88 -4.27
CA ALA A 41 -0.69 16.97 -3.65
C ALA A 41 0.73 16.55 -3.29
N THR A 42 1.62 17.54 -3.32
CA THR A 42 2.96 17.47 -2.75
C THR A 42 2.91 17.91 -1.28
N GLU A 43 4.05 17.94 -0.61
CA GLU A 43 4.16 18.56 0.71
C GLU A 43 3.90 20.07 0.70
N GLN A 44 3.95 20.73 -0.45
CA GLN A 44 3.89 22.19 -0.59
C GLN A 44 2.58 22.69 -1.19
N HIS A 45 1.92 21.94 -2.09
CA HIS A 45 0.73 22.40 -2.80
C HIS A 45 -0.01 21.26 -3.51
N VAL A 46 -1.23 21.54 -3.95
CA VAL A 46 -2.01 20.65 -4.84
C VAL A 46 -1.41 20.69 -6.25
N ILE A 47 -1.22 19.54 -6.86
CA ILE A 47 -0.74 19.42 -8.24
C ILE A 47 -1.86 19.80 -9.21
N GLY A 48 -1.67 20.88 -9.96
CA GLY A 48 -2.64 21.37 -10.91
C GLY A 48 -3.97 21.79 -10.27
N SER A 49 -5.09 21.30 -10.79
CA SER A 49 -6.43 21.58 -10.29
C SER A 49 -7.05 20.34 -9.65
N MET A 50 -7.81 20.52 -8.57
CA MET A 50 -8.66 19.47 -8.03
C MET A 50 -9.70 19.05 -9.07
N ASP A 51 -10.13 17.80 -9.03
CA ASP A 51 -11.14 17.19 -9.88
C ASP A 51 -10.81 17.14 -11.38
N ASP A 52 -9.54 17.38 -11.74
CA ASP A 52 -9.05 17.19 -13.11
C ASP A 52 -8.20 15.91 -13.21
N PRO A 53 -8.72 14.80 -13.79
CA PRO A 53 -7.97 13.56 -13.95
C PRO A 53 -6.65 13.71 -14.75
N LYS A 54 -6.49 14.78 -15.53
CA LYS A 54 -5.26 15.03 -16.31
C LYS A 54 -4.04 15.22 -15.42
N VAL A 55 -4.22 15.66 -14.16
CA VAL A 55 -3.11 15.87 -13.22
C VAL A 55 -2.33 14.58 -12.97
N PHE A 56 -2.99 13.44 -13.10
CA PHE A 56 -2.37 12.12 -12.96
C PHE A 56 -1.35 11.80 -14.07
N SER A 57 -1.31 12.57 -15.15
CA SER A 57 -0.31 12.48 -16.21
C SER A 57 0.81 13.51 -16.09
N PHE A 58 0.74 14.44 -15.14
CA PHE A 58 1.74 15.49 -14.99
C PHE A 58 3.06 14.91 -14.44
N PRO A 59 4.23 15.37 -14.93
CA PRO A 59 5.52 14.93 -14.40
C PRO A 59 5.69 15.21 -12.91
N GLU A 60 5.03 16.24 -12.38
CA GLU A 60 5.06 16.62 -10.99
C GLU A 60 4.49 15.54 -10.04
N ARG A 61 3.69 14.60 -10.57
CA ARG A 61 3.18 13.45 -9.81
C ARG A 61 4.26 12.66 -9.07
N PHE A 62 5.48 12.65 -9.59
CA PHE A 62 6.62 11.99 -8.93
C PHE A 62 7.01 12.63 -7.59
N GLN A 63 6.49 13.82 -7.28
CA GLN A 63 6.67 14.51 -5.99
C GLN A 63 5.42 14.36 -5.09
N ALA A 64 4.38 13.68 -5.57
CA ALA A 64 3.16 13.50 -4.79
C ALA A 64 3.41 12.74 -3.50
N GLY A 65 2.88 13.27 -2.40
CA GLY A 65 2.81 12.63 -1.09
C GLY A 65 1.45 11.96 -0.83
N ILE A 66 0.41 12.43 -1.56
CA ILE A 66 -0.94 11.87 -1.50
C ILE A 66 -1.58 11.91 -2.89
N LEU A 67 -2.43 10.94 -3.17
CA LEU A 67 -3.38 10.95 -4.27
C LEU A 67 -4.75 10.48 -3.77
N TRP A 68 -5.81 10.94 -4.44
CA TRP A 68 -7.18 10.53 -4.13
C TRP A 68 -8.04 10.46 -5.39
N PHE A 69 -9.07 9.63 -5.37
CA PHE A 69 -10.07 9.53 -6.43
C PHE A 69 -11.32 8.76 -5.96
N THR A 70 -12.48 9.11 -6.52
CA THR A 70 -13.75 8.45 -6.16
C THR A 70 -13.83 7.01 -6.68
N SER A 71 -13.39 6.78 -7.91
CA SER A 71 -13.31 5.43 -8.48
C SER A 71 -12.24 5.32 -9.54
N GLY A 72 -11.77 4.10 -9.78
CA GLY A 72 -10.71 3.82 -10.72
C GLY A 72 -9.62 2.95 -10.13
N TYR A 73 -8.41 3.04 -10.68
CA TYR A 73 -7.25 2.30 -10.16
C TYR A 73 -5.95 3.04 -10.42
N VAL A 74 -4.95 2.68 -9.65
CA VAL A 74 -3.52 2.95 -9.90
C VAL A 74 -2.76 1.64 -9.90
N GLU A 75 -1.81 1.49 -10.82
CA GLU A 75 -0.97 0.31 -10.97
C GLU A 75 0.50 0.67 -10.77
N TYR A 76 1.20 -0.13 -9.97
CA TYR A 76 2.62 0.06 -9.68
C TYR A 76 3.43 -1.13 -10.18
N ASN A 77 4.60 -0.86 -10.75
CA ASN A 77 5.60 -1.89 -10.97
C ASN A 77 6.46 -2.04 -9.72
N LEU A 78 6.47 -3.23 -9.16
CA LEU A 78 7.34 -3.57 -8.03
C LEU A 78 8.67 -4.10 -8.55
N PRO A 79 9.82 -3.65 -8.00
CA PRO A 79 11.12 -4.19 -8.37
C PRO A 79 11.21 -5.69 -8.04
N ASN A 80 11.79 -6.46 -8.95
CA ASN A 80 12.08 -7.87 -8.70
C ASN A 80 13.56 -8.03 -8.37
N HIS A 81 13.88 -8.22 -7.09
CA HIS A 81 15.23 -8.42 -6.59
C HIS A 81 15.66 -9.89 -6.50
N LEU A 82 14.79 -10.83 -6.89
CA LEU A 82 15.11 -12.25 -6.79
C LEU A 82 16.27 -12.63 -7.71
N LEU A 83 17.25 -13.29 -7.13
CA LEU A 83 18.35 -13.89 -7.88
C LEU A 83 17.96 -15.26 -8.45
N PRO A 84 18.68 -15.77 -9.49
CA PRO A 84 18.41 -17.09 -10.01
C PRO A 84 18.43 -18.17 -8.92
N GLY A 85 17.38 -18.97 -8.86
CA GLY A 85 17.21 -20.03 -7.86
C GLY A 85 16.55 -19.59 -6.55
N GLN A 86 16.26 -18.30 -6.36
CA GLN A 86 15.46 -17.82 -5.26
C GLN A 86 13.96 -17.88 -5.57
N THR A 87 13.18 -18.13 -4.55
CA THR A 87 11.72 -18.15 -4.62
C THR A 87 11.16 -17.13 -3.64
N LEU A 88 10.19 -16.33 -4.09
CA LEU A 88 9.45 -15.44 -3.22
C LEU A 88 8.56 -16.28 -2.29
N THR A 89 8.73 -16.11 -0.98
CA THR A 89 7.92 -16.81 0.02
C THR A 89 6.86 -15.88 0.62
N GLU A 90 7.10 -14.58 0.62
CA GLU A 90 6.17 -13.59 1.12
C GLU A 90 6.44 -12.24 0.49
N LEU A 91 5.37 -11.53 0.13
CA LEU A 91 5.36 -10.13 -0.27
C LEU A 91 4.54 -9.34 0.75
N GLN A 92 5.11 -8.26 1.28
CA GLN A 92 4.40 -7.32 2.14
C GLN A 92 4.40 -5.94 1.49
N ILE A 93 3.25 -5.28 1.46
CA ILE A 93 3.09 -3.92 0.96
C ILE A 93 2.37 -3.10 2.03
N SER A 94 3.08 -2.14 2.61
CA SER A 94 2.51 -1.23 3.61
C SER A 94 2.14 0.11 2.97
N PHE A 95 0.97 0.62 3.29
CA PHE A 95 0.46 1.89 2.78
C PHE A 95 -0.50 2.53 3.79
N GLU A 96 -0.60 3.85 3.75
CA GLU A 96 -1.67 4.58 4.44
C GLU A 96 -2.81 4.79 3.46
N ILE A 97 -4.05 4.44 3.86
CA ILE A 97 -5.22 4.45 2.98
C ILE A 97 -6.50 4.75 3.76
N SER A 98 -7.43 5.44 3.13
CA SER A 98 -8.77 5.71 3.65
C SER A 98 -9.79 5.70 2.50
N SER A 99 -11.07 5.84 2.84
CA SER A 99 -12.10 6.19 1.90
C SER A 99 -11.90 7.60 1.36
N GLU A 100 -12.60 7.96 0.29
CA GLU A 100 -12.66 9.30 -0.28
C GLU A 100 -14.11 9.77 -0.33
N CYS A 101 -14.42 10.88 0.32
CA CYS A 101 -15.73 11.55 0.24
C CYS A 101 -15.59 13.06 0.12
N ALA A 102 -16.70 13.75 -0.13
CA ALA A 102 -16.74 15.20 -0.11
C ALA A 102 -16.59 15.71 1.33
N ALA A 103 -15.48 16.32 1.67
CA ALA A 103 -15.05 16.72 3.01
C ALA A 103 -14.49 15.52 3.81
N THR A 104 -15.03 15.19 4.97
CA THR A 104 -14.61 14.02 5.77
C THR A 104 -15.83 13.37 6.42
N ASN A 105 -15.80 12.05 6.55
CA ASN A 105 -16.82 11.27 7.23
C ASN A 105 -16.19 9.97 7.75
N ASP A 106 -16.08 9.84 9.07
CA ASP A 106 -15.49 8.67 9.73
C ASP A 106 -16.31 7.38 9.50
N ASP A 107 -17.57 7.49 9.04
CA ASP A 107 -18.45 6.38 8.67
C ASP A 107 -18.82 6.49 7.17
N TYR A 108 -17.85 6.24 6.32
CA TYR A 108 -18.01 6.26 4.87
C TYR A 108 -17.29 5.06 4.24
N PRO A 109 -17.89 3.86 4.29
CA PRO A 109 -17.24 2.65 3.83
C PRO A 109 -16.97 2.68 2.31
N SER A 110 -15.79 2.21 1.92
CA SER A 110 -15.37 2.11 0.52
C SER A 110 -14.71 0.77 0.25
N ASP A 111 -15.08 0.14 -0.87
CA ASP A 111 -14.51 -1.11 -1.32
C ASP A 111 -13.17 -0.87 -2.00
N ILE A 112 -12.10 -1.44 -1.47
CA ILE A 112 -10.75 -1.34 -2.01
C ILE A 112 -10.28 -2.71 -2.45
N TYR A 113 -10.09 -2.87 -3.76
CA TYR A 113 -9.67 -4.11 -4.39
C TYR A 113 -8.18 -4.14 -4.64
N PHE A 114 -7.57 -5.30 -4.43
CA PHE A 114 -6.16 -5.54 -4.71
C PHE A 114 -6.00 -6.59 -5.81
N SER A 115 -4.99 -6.39 -6.66
CA SER A 115 -4.59 -7.37 -7.67
C SER A 115 -3.07 -7.37 -7.83
N LEU A 116 -2.51 -8.52 -8.20
CA LEU A 116 -1.10 -8.69 -8.50
C LEU A 116 -0.95 -9.48 -9.80
N ASN A 117 -0.25 -8.92 -10.78
CA ASN A 117 -0.02 -9.54 -12.09
C ASN A 117 -1.32 -10.04 -12.76
N GLY A 118 -2.40 -9.24 -12.66
CA GLY A 118 -3.71 -9.59 -13.21
C GLY A 118 -4.54 -10.59 -12.40
N THR A 119 -4.01 -11.11 -11.29
CA THR A 119 -4.73 -11.98 -10.37
C THR A 119 -5.38 -11.15 -9.27
N SER A 120 -6.69 -11.31 -9.05
CA SER A 120 -7.39 -10.68 -7.93
C SER A 120 -6.92 -11.27 -6.61
N LEU A 121 -6.54 -10.40 -5.69
CA LEU A 121 -6.10 -10.78 -4.34
C LEU A 121 -7.21 -10.64 -3.30
N GLY A 122 -8.36 -10.08 -3.68
CA GLY A 122 -9.48 -9.82 -2.78
C GLY A 122 -9.73 -8.35 -2.52
N MET A 123 -10.55 -8.07 -1.53
CA MET A 123 -11.07 -6.75 -1.19
C MET A 123 -10.97 -6.49 0.31
N TRP A 124 -10.69 -5.25 0.65
CA TRP A 124 -10.83 -4.72 2.00
C TRP A 124 -11.77 -3.52 1.99
N VAL A 125 -12.65 -3.45 2.98
CA VAL A 125 -13.56 -2.31 3.15
C VAL A 125 -12.90 -1.28 4.05
N SER A 126 -12.57 -0.12 3.49
CA SER A 126 -12.13 1.03 4.29
C SER A 126 -13.32 1.60 5.06
N PRO A 127 -13.22 1.79 6.38
CA PRO A 127 -14.37 2.22 7.17
C PRO A 127 -14.78 3.66 6.94
N GLY A 128 -13.87 4.56 6.62
CA GLY A 128 -14.20 5.98 6.54
C GLY A 128 -13.08 6.86 5.97
N ASP A 129 -13.41 8.13 5.87
CA ASP A 129 -12.55 9.23 5.46
C ASP A 129 -12.33 10.17 6.65
N TYR A 130 -11.09 10.23 7.15
CA TYR A 130 -10.80 10.71 8.49
C TYR A 130 -10.32 12.16 8.53
N GLY A 131 -11.06 13.01 9.28
CA GLY A 131 -10.74 14.41 9.47
C GLY A 131 -10.87 14.91 10.92
N SER A 132 -11.17 14.02 11.87
CA SER A 132 -11.42 14.39 13.28
C SER A 132 -10.21 14.98 14.02
N ARG A 133 -9.01 14.79 13.50
CA ARG A 133 -7.76 15.37 14.00
C ARG A 133 -6.81 15.60 12.83
N LYS A 134 -5.84 16.48 13.01
CA LYS A 134 -4.77 16.67 12.02
C LYS A 134 -3.92 15.41 11.90
N GLY A 135 -3.64 14.99 10.66
CA GLY A 135 -2.75 13.88 10.37
C GLY A 135 -1.30 14.22 10.69
N TYR A 136 -0.52 13.20 11.02
CA TYR A 136 0.90 13.38 11.34
C TYR A 136 1.71 13.91 10.15
N LEU A 137 1.37 13.44 8.93
CA LEU A 137 2.01 13.84 7.68
C LEU A 137 1.29 14.96 6.95
N SER A 138 0.13 15.44 7.44
CA SER A 138 -0.63 16.51 6.80
C SER A 138 0.13 17.82 6.86
N PRO A 139 0.45 18.47 5.71
CA PRO A 139 1.17 19.72 5.68
C PRO A 139 0.41 20.86 6.40
N ALA A 140 1.13 21.91 6.81
CA ALA A 140 0.50 23.04 7.49
C ALA A 140 -0.55 23.76 6.66
N TRP A 141 -0.37 23.79 5.33
CA TRP A 141 -1.27 24.44 4.37
C TRP A 141 -2.49 23.59 4.01
N TRP A 142 -2.50 22.28 4.34
CA TRP A 142 -3.60 21.37 3.99
C TRP A 142 -4.89 21.76 4.71
N PRO A 143 -6.02 21.93 4.00
CA PRO A 143 -7.28 22.37 4.59
C PRO A 143 -7.78 21.39 5.66
N GLU A 144 -8.21 21.93 6.78
CA GLU A 144 -8.76 21.11 7.90
C GLU A 144 -10.07 20.41 7.54
N SER A 145 -10.77 20.90 6.51
CA SER A 145 -12.04 20.33 6.02
C SER A 145 -11.86 19.11 5.10
N LEU A 146 -10.62 18.79 4.71
CA LEU A 146 -10.30 17.65 3.89
C LEU A 146 -9.73 16.50 4.72
N ASN A 147 -9.68 15.31 4.12
CA ASN A 147 -9.04 14.15 4.72
C ASN A 147 -7.69 14.49 5.37
N GLN A 148 -7.50 14.08 6.60
CA GLN A 148 -6.30 14.40 7.37
C GLN A 148 -5.35 13.22 7.53
N TYR A 149 -5.86 12.00 7.50
CA TYR A 149 -5.06 10.78 7.67
C TYR A 149 -5.82 9.55 7.16
N GLY A 150 -5.07 8.52 6.86
CA GLY A 150 -5.59 7.18 6.58
C GLY A 150 -5.28 6.20 7.69
N LEU A 151 -5.62 4.96 7.45
CA LEU A 151 -5.21 3.82 8.27
C LEU A 151 -3.94 3.23 7.66
N LEU A 152 -2.91 3.04 8.48
CA LEU A 152 -1.74 2.27 8.06
C LEU A 152 -2.16 0.80 7.94
N LYS A 153 -2.03 0.24 6.74
CA LYS A 153 -2.38 -1.14 6.41
C LYS A 153 -1.20 -1.85 5.80
N THR A 154 -1.15 -3.16 6.00
CA THR A 154 -0.16 -4.03 5.36
C THR A 154 -0.88 -5.15 4.63
N LEU A 155 -0.77 -5.17 3.30
CA LEU A 155 -1.17 -6.30 2.47
C LEU A 155 -0.06 -7.34 2.51
N ILE A 156 -0.39 -8.57 2.90
CA ILE A 156 0.54 -9.69 3.03
C ILE A 156 0.07 -10.80 2.08
N ILE A 157 0.98 -11.27 1.23
CA ILE A 157 0.74 -12.33 0.27
C ILE A 157 1.79 -13.42 0.52
N ASN A 158 1.35 -14.63 0.82
CA ASN A 158 2.21 -15.79 1.03
C ASN A 158 1.49 -17.10 0.65
N ASP A 159 2.10 -18.24 0.95
CA ASP A 159 1.56 -19.58 0.66
C ASP A 159 0.25 -19.93 1.39
N ARG A 160 -0.20 -19.12 2.35
CA ARG A 160 -1.47 -19.28 3.07
C ARG A 160 -2.60 -18.43 2.49
N GLY A 161 -2.29 -17.51 1.56
CA GLY A 161 -3.24 -16.60 0.93
C GLY A 161 -2.86 -15.12 1.09
N CYS A 162 -3.87 -14.27 0.97
CA CYS A 162 -3.74 -12.82 1.07
C CYS A 162 -4.42 -12.29 2.33
N PHE A 163 -3.75 -11.39 3.04
CA PHE A 163 -4.21 -10.86 4.32
C PHE A 163 -4.03 -9.35 4.39
N ILE A 164 -4.90 -8.68 5.13
CA ILE A 164 -4.68 -7.31 5.63
C ILE A 164 -4.32 -7.40 7.10
N ASP A 165 -3.19 -6.77 7.48
CA ASP A 165 -2.65 -6.71 8.85
C ASP A 165 -2.41 -8.11 9.49
N ALA A 166 -2.11 -9.12 8.68
CA ALA A 166 -1.87 -10.51 9.07
C ALA A 166 -3.06 -11.26 9.70
N GLU A 167 -4.11 -10.58 10.10
CA GLU A 167 -5.26 -11.15 10.82
C GLU A 167 -6.49 -11.33 9.93
N HIS A 168 -6.71 -10.40 9.02
CA HIS A 168 -7.88 -10.38 8.13
C HIS A 168 -7.56 -11.01 6.78
N GLN A 169 -7.89 -12.28 6.62
CA GLN A 169 -7.73 -12.97 5.33
C GLN A 169 -8.77 -12.47 4.32
N ILE A 170 -8.29 -11.96 3.17
CA ILE A 170 -9.14 -11.44 2.10
C ILE A 170 -9.28 -12.41 0.92
N SER A 171 -8.36 -13.34 0.76
CA SER A 171 -8.50 -14.46 -0.17
C SER A 171 -7.55 -15.63 0.14
N ASN A 172 -7.79 -16.77 -0.53
CA ASN A 172 -6.98 -18.00 -0.49
C ASN A 172 -6.12 -18.18 -1.75
N VAL A 173 -5.95 -17.12 -2.55
CA VAL A 173 -5.13 -17.17 -3.78
C VAL A 173 -3.67 -17.20 -3.42
#